data_8088e08718c5c3fd92d98a3d4399c5ea
#
_entry.id   8088e08718c5c3fd92d98a3d4399c5ea
#
_cell.length_a   1.000
_cell.length_b   1.000
_cell.length_c   1.000
_cell.angle_alpha   90.00
_cell.angle_beta   90.00
_cell.angle_gamma   90.00
#
_symmetry.space_group_name_H-M   'P 1'
#
loop_
_entity.id
_entity.type
_entity.pdbx_description
1 polymer ?
#
loop_
_entity_poly.entity_id
_entity_poly.type
_entity_poly.pdbx_seq_one_letter_code
_entity_poly.pdbx_strand_id
1 'polypeptide(L)'
;MITLDYLPRTDIKLYQDDEMIRINTDTEVLGEFLEVYRNDTVLDMGTNQGALLLYASRFNPKKLIGLEINKRGSDLAIKNMELNNISNYEIINGDIITYTSDPVDVIICNPPYFKTDDHNKGDNKFLAIAKHEGNLTLDKLISSIKRNLKDNGTLYFLFMTPRLDEVLYELNKNNIIPKILKFVYDTKKKTSNVFLVKAVKNAKKGLVVEKPIIIERNVK
;
A
#
# COMPACT_ATOMS: atom_id res chain seq x y z
N MET A 1 18.46 12.58 -6.14
CA MET A 1 17.90 13.89 -6.63
C MET A 1 16.39 13.89 -6.42
N ILE A 2 15.80 15.03 -6.00
CA ILE A 2 14.34 15.15 -5.88
C ILE A 2 13.79 15.75 -7.15
N THR A 3 12.78 15.12 -7.74
CA THR A 3 12.04 15.60 -8.93
C THR A 3 10.60 15.91 -8.56
N LEU A 4 9.97 16.80 -9.31
CA LEU A 4 8.54 17.07 -9.21
C LEU A 4 7.83 16.31 -10.35
N ASP A 5 6.88 15.48 -9.97
CA ASP A 5 6.10 14.65 -10.89
C ASP A 5 4.60 14.81 -10.61
N TYR A 6 3.78 14.13 -11.40
CA TYR A 6 2.34 14.03 -11.17
C TYR A 6 1.95 12.60 -10.82
N LEU A 7 0.99 12.45 -9.92
CA LEU A 7 0.32 11.17 -9.70
C LEU A 7 -0.40 10.76 -11.00
N PRO A 8 -0.17 9.55 -11.50
CA PRO A 8 -0.83 9.07 -12.71
C PRO A 8 -2.35 9.26 -12.64
N ARG A 9 -2.93 9.71 -13.76
CA ARG A 9 -4.39 9.97 -13.94
C ARG A 9 -4.98 11.03 -13.01
N THR A 10 -4.14 11.91 -12.47
CA THR A 10 -4.58 13.01 -11.60
C THR A 10 -3.80 14.28 -11.90
N ASP A 11 -4.28 15.43 -11.37
CA ASP A 11 -3.55 16.70 -11.38
C ASP A 11 -2.72 16.91 -10.10
N ILE A 12 -2.63 15.90 -9.26
CA ILE A 12 -1.93 15.94 -7.97
C ILE A 12 -0.42 15.87 -8.22
N LYS A 13 0.30 16.81 -7.67
CA LYS A 13 1.77 16.90 -7.77
C LYS A 13 2.42 16.19 -6.59
N LEU A 14 3.59 15.62 -6.85
CA LEU A 14 4.41 15.08 -5.76
C LEU A 14 5.89 15.20 -6.06
N TYR A 15 6.68 15.43 -5.03
CA TYR A 15 8.11 15.25 -5.07
C TYR A 15 8.46 13.78 -4.97
N GLN A 16 9.39 13.32 -5.80
CA GLN A 16 9.96 11.99 -5.75
C GLN A 16 11.47 12.05 -5.62
N ASP A 17 12.02 11.17 -4.78
CA ASP A 17 13.44 11.02 -4.59
C ASP A 17 13.93 9.77 -5.33
N ASP A 18 14.96 9.91 -6.17
CA ASP A 18 15.54 8.81 -6.95
C ASP A 18 16.36 7.83 -6.10
N GLU A 19 16.69 8.22 -4.87
CA GLU A 19 17.28 7.31 -3.87
C GLU A 19 16.22 6.49 -3.11
N MET A 20 14.93 6.66 -3.40
CA MET A 20 13.81 5.93 -2.79
C MET A 20 13.00 5.19 -3.86
N ILE A 21 12.11 4.30 -3.42
CA ILE A 21 11.18 3.64 -4.34
C ILE A 21 10.24 4.70 -4.91
N ARG A 22 10.33 4.92 -6.22
CA ARG A 22 9.46 5.85 -6.93
C ARG A 22 8.09 5.22 -7.17
N ILE A 23 7.10 6.06 -7.47
CA ILE A 23 5.79 5.60 -7.94
C ILE A 23 6.00 4.67 -9.13
N ASN A 24 5.30 3.58 -9.08
CA ASN A 24 5.27 2.58 -10.14
C ASN A 24 3.82 2.18 -10.43
N THR A 25 3.65 1.26 -11.35
CA THR A 25 2.34 0.74 -11.73
C THR A 25 1.56 0.14 -10.55
N ASP A 26 2.26 -0.48 -9.58
CA ASP A 26 1.62 -1.08 -8.41
C ASP A 26 0.97 0.00 -7.52
N THR A 27 1.67 1.13 -7.33
CA THR A 27 1.13 2.31 -6.62
C THR A 27 -0.10 2.88 -7.35
N GLU A 28 -0.04 3.00 -8.68
CA GLU A 28 -1.14 3.51 -9.50
C GLU A 28 -2.38 2.62 -9.39
N VAL A 29 -2.23 1.30 -9.65
CA VAL A 29 -3.38 0.39 -9.65
C VAL A 29 -4.00 0.23 -8.27
N LEU A 30 -3.21 0.27 -7.19
CA LEU A 30 -3.74 0.27 -5.83
C LEU A 30 -4.46 1.59 -5.53
N GLY A 31 -3.87 2.73 -5.89
CA GLY A 31 -4.48 4.05 -5.69
C GLY A 31 -5.82 4.22 -6.42
N GLU A 32 -5.95 3.69 -7.64
CA GLU A 32 -7.21 3.68 -8.39
C GLU A 32 -8.22 2.62 -7.90
N PHE A 33 -7.77 1.65 -7.11
CA PHE A 33 -8.64 0.63 -6.50
C PHE A 33 -9.27 1.08 -5.19
N LEU A 34 -8.84 2.22 -4.63
CA LEU A 34 -9.36 2.72 -3.35
C LEU A 34 -10.79 3.21 -3.45
N GLU A 35 -11.56 2.92 -2.42
CA GLU A 35 -12.86 3.52 -2.12
C GLU A 35 -12.84 3.97 -0.66
N VAL A 36 -12.90 5.27 -0.41
CA VAL A 36 -12.81 5.87 0.91
C VAL A 36 -13.97 6.83 1.11
N TYR A 37 -14.54 6.88 2.32
CA TYR A 37 -15.64 7.77 2.63
C TYR A 37 -15.16 9.01 3.43
N ARG A 38 -15.92 10.08 3.39
CA ARG A 38 -15.56 11.37 4.03
C ARG A 38 -15.32 11.28 5.53
N ASN A 39 -15.96 10.34 6.22
CA ASN A 39 -15.81 10.17 7.66
C ASN A 39 -14.69 9.19 8.04
N ASP A 40 -14.04 8.57 7.06
CA ASP A 40 -13.02 7.58 7.31
C ASP A 40 -11.72 8.21 7.81
N THR A 41 -11.10 7.55 8.76
CA THR A 41 -9.67 7.70 9.07
C THR A 41 -8.92 6.64 8.30
N VAL A 42 -7.95 7.06 7.49
CA VAL A 42 -7.15 6.21 6.61
C VAL A 42 -5.74 6.10 7.16
N LEU A 43 -5.21 4.89 7.25
CA LEU A 43 -3.81 4.60 7.59
C LEU A 43 -3.12 3.93 6.41
N ASP A 44 -2.07 4.55 5.87
CA ASP A 44 -1.19 3.96 4.86
C ASP A 44 0.05 3.39 5.54
N MET A 45 0.17 2.05 5.58
CA MET A 45 1.27 1.33 6.22
C MET A 45 2.43 1.13 5.25
N GLY A 46 3.53 1.85 5.49
CA GLY A 46 4.66 1.97 4.58
C GLY A 46 4.40 3.03 3.52
N THR A 47 4.00 4.23 3.96
CA THR A 47 3.55 5.29 3.06
C THR A 47 4.63 5.81 2.12
N ASN A 48 5.90 5.50 2.39
CA ASN A 48 7.04 5.97 1.61
C ASN A 48 6.97 7.50 1.46
N GLN A 49 6.80 8.01 0.26
CA GLN A 49 6.71 9.44 -0.07
C GLN A 49 5.26 9.97 -0.08
N GLY A 50 4.28 9.20 0.44
CA GLY A 50 2.90 9.63 0.62
C GLY A 50 1.99 9.48 -0.60
N ALA A 51 2.40 8.74 -1.65
CA ALA A 51 1.65 8.65 -2.89
C ALA A 51 0.24 8.05 -2.72
N LEU A 52 0.09 6.98 -1.92
CA LEU A 52 -1.22 6.36 -1.68
C LEU A 52 -2.12 7.23 -0.80
N LEU A 53 -1.55 8.02 0.12
CA LEU A 53 -2.30 9.04 0.85
C LEU A 53 -2.83 10.13 -0.07
N LEU A 54 -2.04 10.56 -1.06
CA LEU A 54 -2.49 11.50 -2.08
C LEU A 54 -3.62 10.94 -2.93
N TYR A 55 -3.58 9.64 -3.30
CA TYR A 55 -4.73 8.98 -3.94
C TYR A 55 -5.96 8.98 -3.03
N ALA A 56 -5.80 8.66 -1.74
CA ALA A 56 -6.87 8.63 -0.76
C ALA A 56 -7.46 10.04 -0.50
N SER A 57 -6.66 11.10 -0.57
CA SER A 57 -7.11 12.49 -0.35
C SER A 57 -8.21 12.94 -1.33
N ARG A 58 -8.28 12.34 -2.53
CA ARG A 58 -9.32 12.61 -3.54
C ARG A 58 -10.75 12.38 -3.02
N PHE A 59 -10.89 11.55 -2.00
CA PHE A 59 -12.18 11.22 -1.37
C PHE A 59 -12.55 12.14 -0.20
N ASN A 60 -11.67 13.10 0.14
CA ASN A 60 -11.83 14.01 1.29
C ASN A 60 -12.14 13.28 2.61
N PRO A 61 -11.30 12.32 3.04
CA PRO A 61 -11.52 11.58 4.29
C PRO A 61 -11.41 12.50 5.50
N LYS A 62 -11.86 12.02 6.67
CA LYS A 62 -11.72 12.74 7.94
C LYS A 62 -10.27 12.98 8.31
N LYS A 63 -9.42 11.96 8.16
CA LYS A 63 -7.99 12.02 8.48
C LYS A 63 -7.18 11.06 7.64
N LEU A 64 -5.98 11.47 7.26
CA LEU A 64 -4.97 10.69 6.57
C LEU A 64 -3.79 10.45 7.53
N ILE A 65 -3.37 9.22 7.72
CA ILE A 65 -2.23 8.86 8.55
C ILE A 65 -1.25 8.07 7.69
N GLY A 66 0.01 8.52 7.62
CA GLY A 66 1.09 7.81 6.96
C GLY A 66 2.08 7.27 7.98
N LEU A 67 2.37 5.98 7.92
CA LEU A 67 3.38 5.34 8.74
C LEU A 67 4.56 4.94 7.86
N GLU A 68 5.76 5.44 8.17
CA GLU A 68 6.97 5.18 7.39
C GLU A 68 8.18 5.06 8.30
N ILE A 69 8.94 3.98 8.13
CA ILE A 69 10.12 3.72 8.95
C ILE A 69 11.31 4.59 8.53
N ASN A 70 11.41 4.89 7.23
CA ASN A 70 12.47 5.72 6.70
C ASN A 70 12.16 7.20 6.94
N LYS A 71 12.98 7.86 7.77
CA LYS A 71 12.83 9.28 8.10
C LYS A 71 12.79 10.19 6.86
N ARG A 72 13.60 9.92 5.84
CA ARG A 72 13.62 10.69 4.60
C ARG A 72 12.31 10.53 3.81
N GLY A 73 11.71 9.32 3.82
CA GLY A 73 10.40 9.07 3.23
C GLY A 73 9.29 9.84 3.94
N SER A 74 9.24 9.75 5.27
CA SER A 74 8.25 10.48 6.05
C SER A 74 8.37 12.00 5.89
N ASP A 75 9.59 12.55 5.83
CA ASP A 75 9.79 13.99 5.58
C ASP A 75 9.32 14.41 4.18
N LEU A 76 9.51 13.56 3.18
CA LEU A 76 9.03 13.84 1.84
C LEU A 76 7.51 13.67 1.70
N ALA A 77 6.92 12.72 2.44
CA ALA A 77 5.47 12.59 2.53
C ALA A 77 4.82 13.86 3.12
N ILE A 78 5.39 14.45 4.18
CA ILE A 78 4.94 15.73 4.74
C ILE A 78 4.94 16.82 3.64
N LYS A 79 6.06 17.00 2.95
CA LYS A 79 6.18 17.99 1.87
C LYS A 79 5.15 17.76 0.76
N ASN A 80 4.84 16.52 0.45
CA ASN A 80 3.85 16.16 -0.57
C ASN A 80 2.41 16.47 -0.13
N MET A 81 2.08 16.31 1.17
CA MET A 81 0.80 16.76 1.69
C MET A 81 0.67 18.29 1.63
N GLU A 82 1.71 19.01 2.07
CA GLU A 82 1.76 20.48 2.04
C GLU A 82 1.68 21.03 0.62
N LEU A 83 2.40 20.44 -0.35
CA LEU A 83 2.38 20.81 -1.77
C LEU A 83 0.96 20.80 -2.37
N ASN A 84 0.10 19.91 -1.88
CA ASN A 84 -1.27 19.74 -2.33
C ASN A 84 -2.32 20.39 -1.40
N ASN A 85 -1.88 21.24 -0.45
CA ASN A 85 -2.75 21.92 0.52
C ASN A 85 -3.64 20.98 1.35
N ILE A 86 -3.16 19.76 1.62
CA ILE A 86 -3.85 18.81 2.49
C ILE A 86 -3.49 19.17 3.92
N SER A 87 -4.49 19.39 4.78
CA SER A 87 -4.28 19.81 6.17
C SER A 87 -4.69 18.74 7.22
N ASN A 88 -5.50 17.76 6.81
CA ASN A 88 -6.04 16.73 7.68
C ASN A 88 -5.19 15.46 7.68
N TYR A 89 -3.87 15.62 7.81
CA TYR A 89 -2.94 14.50 7.80
C TYR A 89 -2.06 14.44 9.04
N GLU A 90 -1.46 13.28 9.25
CA GLU A 90 -0.41 13.01 10.21
C GLU A 90 0.58 12.02 9.59
N ILE A 91 1.88 12.34 9.60
CA ILE A 91 2.93 11.44 9.14
C ILE A 91 3.78 11.01 10.33
N ILE A 92 3.88 9.72 10.54
CA ILE A 92 4.54 9.09 11.68
C ILE A 92 5.78 8.36 11.17
N ASN A 93 6.95 8.73 11.71
CA ASN A 93 8.15 7.96 11.48
C ASN A 93 8.20 6.80 12.50
N GLY A 94 7.93 5.58 12.04
CA GLY A 94 7.81 4.42 12.91
C GLY A 94 7.74 3.08 12.18
N ASP A 95 7.86 2.00 12.96
CA ASP A 95 7.84 0.62 12.47
C ASP A 95 6.42 0.05 12.50
N ILE A 96 5.99 -0.55 11.37
CA ILE A 96 4.70 -1.23 11.21
C ILE A 96 4.48 -2.29 12.29
N ILE A 97 5.54 -3.03 12.70
CA ILE A 97 5.42 -4.14 13.66
C ILE A 97 5.00 -3.63 15.04
N THR A 98 5.61 -2.53 15.48
CA THR A 98 5.42 -2.00 16.84
C THR A 98 4.34 -0.94 16.92
N TYR A 99 3.98 -0.35 15.79
CA TYR A 99 2.99 0.73 15.75
C TYR A 99 1.62 0.27 16.25
N THR A 100 1.02 1.10 17.08
CA THR A 100 -0.34 0.94 17.60
C THR A 100 -0.99 2.31 17.70
N SER A 101 -2.20 2.43 17.18
CA SER A 101 -3.06 3.61 17.28
C SER A 101 -4.46 3.21 17.72
N ASP A 102 -5.33 4.20 17.92
CA ASP A 102 -6.76 3.93 17.86
C ASP A 102 -7.09 3.31 16.49
N PRO A 103 -7.91 2.25 16.45
CA PRO A 103 -8.22 1.58 15.19
C PRO A 103 -8.84 2.54 14.18
N VAL A 104 -8.45 2.38 12.90
CA VAL A 104 -8.89 3.21 11.77
C VAL A 104 -9.94 2.52 10.91
N ASP A 105 -10.64 3.29 10.07
CA ASP A 105 -11.70 2.79 9.19
C ASP A 105 -11.13 2.07 7.95
N VAL A 106 -10.01 2.59 7.43
CA VAL A 106 -9.36 2.08 6.23
C VAL A 106 -7.86 1.93 6.46
N ILE A 107 -7.31 0.77 6.07
CA ILE A 107 -5.87 0.58 5.95
C ILE A 107 -5.53 0.35 4.48
N ILE A 108 -4.49 1.03 4.00
CA ILE A 108 -3.85 0.81 2.71
C ILE A 108 -2.47 0.21 2.97
N CYS A 109 -2.07 -0.80 2.20
CA CYS A 109 -0.73 -1.34 2.34
C CYS A 109 -0.23 -1.90 1.00
N ASN A 110 0.90 -1.37 0.56
CA ASN A 110 1.71 -1.87 -0.55
C ASN A 110 3.11 -2.19 -0.02
N PRO A 111 3.28 -3.31 0.69
CA PRO A 111 4.54 -3.60 1.36
C PRO A 111 5.65 -3.95 0.37
N PRO A 112 6.92 -3.77 0.73
CA PRO A 112 8.01 -4.31 -0.05
C PRO A 112 7.86 -5.83 -0.14
N TYR A 113 8.09 -6.39 -1.35
CA TYR A 113 7.95 -7.83 -1.54
C TYR A 113 9.06 -8.58 -0.80
N PHE A 114 8.68 -9.38 0.19
CA PHE A 114 9.60 -10.24 0.93
C PHE A 114 10.01 -11.39 0.01
N LYS A 115 11.26 -11.40 -0.45
CA LYS A 115 11.80 -12.54 -1.19
C LYS A 115 12.16 -13.65 -0.21
N THR A 116 11.60 -14.83 -0.41
CA THR A 116 11.92 -16.03 0.35
C THR A 116 13.23 -16.70 -0.10
N ASP A 117 13.82 -16.32 -1.24
CA ASP A 117 15.02 -16.97 -1.79
C ASP A 117 16.09 -16.00 -2.29
N ASP A 118 17.33 -16.35 -1.94
CA ASP A 118 18.59 -15.59 -2.02
C ASP A 118 19.23 -15.45 -3.42
N HIS A 119 18.52 -15.62 -4.53
CA HIS A 119 19.17 -15.77 -5.84
C HIS A 119 19.19 -14.54 -6.77
N ASN A 120 18.69 -13.37 -6.33
CA ASN A 120 18.88 -12.15 -7.13
C ASN A 120 19.49 -11.00 -6.30
N LYS A 121 20.82 -10.94 -6.32
CA LYS A 121 21.61 -9.78 -5.90
C LYS A 121 21.46 -8.67 -6.94
N GLY A 122 20.36 -7.96 -6.93
CA GLY A 122 20.21 -6.65 -7.57
C GLY A 122 20.60 -5.57 -6.57
N ASP A 123 21.51 -4.68 -6.97
CA ASP A 123 22.03 -3.55 -6.19
C ASP A 123 20.95 -2.53 -5.82
N ASN A 124 20.03 -2.89 -4.93
CA ASN A 124 19.06 -1.95 -4.44
C ASN A 124 19.31 -1.73 -2.95
N LYS A 125 20.00 -0.64 -2.60
CA LYS A 125 20.29 -0.22 -1.21
C LYS A 125 19.03 -0.19 -0.32
N PHE A 126 17.85 0.01 -0.90
CA PHE A 126 16.56 0.06 -0.21
C PHE A 126 15.96 -1.32 0.11
N LEU A 127 16.21 -2.32 -0.77
CA LEU A 127 15.96 -3.72 -0.44
C LEU A 127 16.89 -4.19 0.70
N ALA A 128 18.07 -3.57 0.83
CA ALA A 128 18.99 -3.84 1.94
C ALA A 128 18.47 -3.26 3.27
N ILE A 129 17.84 -2.09 3.27
CA ILE A 129 17.21 -1.51 4.49
C ILE A 129 16.01 -2.37 4.92
N ALA A 130 15.15 -2.77 3.98
CA ALA A 130 14.08 -3.74 4.25
C ALA A 130 14.63 -5.14 4.66
N LYS A 131 15.85 -5.52 4.22
CA LYS A 131 16.55 -6.75 4.63
C LYS A 131 17.27 -6.63 5.97
N HIS A 132 17.82 -5.46 6.32
CA HIS A 132 18.45 -5.24 7.63
C HIS A 132 17.43 -5.22 8.78
N GLU A 133 16.18 -4.92 8.48
CA GLU A 133 15.09 -5.01 9.43
C GLU A 133 14.44 -6.39 9.46
N GLY A 134 15.03 -7.40 8.90
CA GLY A 134 14.84 -8.86 8.86
C GLY A 134 13.68 -9.53 9.61
N ASN A 135 12.69 -8.76 10.09
CA ASN A 135 11.63 -9.19 11.00
C ASN A 135 10.21 -8.98 10.47
N LEU A 136 9.98 -8.23 9.39
CA LEU A 136 8.63 -8.05 8.86
C LEU A 136 8.25 -9.24 7.98
N THR A 137 7.59 -10.22 8.57
CA THR A 137 7.00 -11.37 7.89
C THR A 137 5.53 -11.08 7.57
N LEU A 138 4.91 -11.84 6.65
CA LEU A 138 3.52 -11.63 6.28
C LEU A 138 2.56 -11.76 7.47
N ASP A 139 2.77 -12.74 8.33
CA ASP A 139 1.97 -12.95 9.56
C ASP A 139 2.06 -11.76 10.52
N LYS A 140 3.25 -11.18 10.72
CA LYS A 140 3.44 -9.98 11.55
C LYS A 140 2.78 -8.75 10.94
N LEU A 141 2.88 -8.59 9.61
CA LEU A 141 2.22 -7.51 8.89
C LEU A 141 0.69 -7.61 9.05
N ILE A 142 0.11 -8.79 8.78
CA ILE A 142 -1.34 -8.99 8.90
C ILE A 142 -1.80 -8.83 10.36
N SER A 143 -1.00 -9.27 11.34
CA SER A 143 -1.28 -9.04 12.76
C SER A 143 -1.28 -7.56 13.12
N SER A 144 -0.35 -6.78 12.57
CA SER A 144 -0.33 -5.32 12.76
C SER A 144 -1.53 -4.63 12.10
N ILE A 145 -1.90 -5.05 10.89
CA ILE A 145 -3.11 -4.58 10.21
C ILE A 145 -4.34 -4.85 11.07
N LYS A 146 -4.49 -6.09 11.58
CA LYS A 146 -5.61 -6.47 12.46
C LYS A 146 -5.72 -5.58 13.69
N ARG A 147 -4.59 -5.29 14.32
CA ARG A 147 -4.52 -4.47 15.54
C ARG A 147 -5.02 -3.04 15.31
N ASN A 148 -4.65 -2.45 14.17
CA ASN A 148 -4.94 -1.06 13.85
C ASN A 148 -6.22 -0.86 13.01
N LEU A 149 -6.91 -1.92 12.59
CA LEU A 149 -8.14 -1.85 11.80
C LEU A 149 -9.37 -2.00 12.69
N LYS A 150 -10.38 -1.15 12.54
CA LYS A 150 -11.67 -1.29 13.22
C LYS A 150 -12.39 -2.57 12.79
N ASP A 151 -13.31 -3.04 13.61
CA ASP A 151 -14.31 -4.02 13.18
C ASP A 151 -15.16 -3.44 12.07
N ASN A 152 -15.39 -4.19 11.01
CA ASN A 152 -15.95 -3.77 9.73
C ASN A 152 -15.09 -2.74 8.96
N GLY A 153 -13.89 -2.43 9.43
CA GLY A 153 -12.93 -1.62 8.69
C GLY A 153 -12.40 -2.35 7.46
N THR A 154 -11.95 -1.59 6.47
CA THR A 154 -11.54 -2.08 5.16
C THR A 154 -10.03 -2.05 5.00
N LEU A 155 -9.45 -3.14 4.51
CA LEU A 155 -8.07 -3.25 4.05
C LEU A 155 -8.03 -3.21 2.53
N TYR A 156 -7.20 -2.34 1.96
CA TYR A 156 -6.76 -2.37 0.57
C TYR A 156 -5.30 -2.81 0.53
N PHE A 157 -5.05 -3.94 -0.11
CA PHE A 157 -3.75 -4.60 -0.08
C PHE A 157 -3.33 -5.05 -1.47
N LEU A 158 -2.10 -4.74 -1.85
CA LEU A 158 -1.47 -5.24 -3.06
C LEU A 158 -0.35 -6.20 -2.69
N PHE A 159 -0.27 -7.34 -3.38
CA PHE A 159 0.80 -8.30 -3.17
C PHE A 159 1.13 -9.12 -4.41
N MET A 160 2.23 -9.89 -4.37
CA MET A 160 2.67 -10.75 -5.48
C MET A 160 1.75 -11.94 -5.66
N THR A 161 1.35 -12.22 -6.91
CA THR A 161 0.46 -13.35 -7.25
C THR A 161 1.01 -14.73 -6.83
N PRO A 162 2.33 -15.04 -6.91
CA PRO A 162 2.86 -16.32 -6.43
C PRO A 162 2.63 -16.62 -4.95
N ARG A 163 2.26 -15.61 -4.14
CA ARG A 163 1.99 -15.77 -2.71
C ARG A 163 0.51 -15.53 -2.35
N LEU A 164 -0.38 -15.66 -3.33
CA LEU A 164 -1.81 -15.42 -3.15
C LEU A 164 -2.43 -16.34 -2.09
N ASP A 165 -2.10 -17.62 -2.14
CA ASP A 165 -2.60 -18.64 -1.18
C ASP A 165 -2.19 -18.32 0.25
N GLU A 166 -0.94 -17.93 0.46
CA GLU A 166 -0.41 -17.51 1.76
C GLU A 166 -1.12 -16.25 2.29
N VAL A 167 -1.30 -15.24 1.43
CA VAL A 167 -2.00 -14.00 1.80
C VAL A 167 -3.46 -14.29 2.18
N LEU A 168 -4.17 -15.07 1.38
CA LEU A 168 -5.56 -15.41 1.67
C LEU A 168 -5.69 -16.23 2.96
N TYR A 169 -4.74 -17.13 3.23
CA TYR A 169 -4.68 -17.88 4.47
C TYR A 169 -4.48 -16.97 5.69
N GLU A 170 -3.46 -16.11 5.68
CA GLU A 170 -3.16 -15.23 6.80
C GLU A 170 -4.27 -14.19 7.04
N LEU A 171 -4.90 -13.64 6.00
CA LEU A 171 -6.05 -12.76 6.12
C LEU A 171 -7.22 -13.47 6.84
N ASN A 172 -7.62 -14.65 6.36
CA ASN A 172 -8.72 -15.42 6.96
C ASN A 172 -8.43 -15.84 8.40
N LYS A 173 -7.22 -16.28 8.70
CA LYS A 173 -6.75 -16.65 10.05
C LYS A 173 -6.88 -15.48 11.04
N ASN A 174 -6.73 -14.26 10.55
CA ASN A 174 -6.86 -13.04 11.34
C ASN A 174 -8.27 -12.41 11.31
N ASN A 175 -9.27 -13.10 10.77
CA ASN A 175 -10.64 -12.60 10.59
C ASN A 175 -10.71 -11.31 9.74
N ILE A 176 -9.76 -11.11 8.83
CA ILE A 176 -9.82 -10.07 7.79
C ILE A 176 -10.28 -10.78 6.53
N ILE A 177 -11.55 -10.64 6.20
CA ILE A 177 -12.21 -11.49 5.20
C ILE A 177 -12.08 -10.87 3.80
N PRO A 178 -11.40 -11.52 2.85
CA PRO A 178 -11.32 -11.07 1.47
C PRO A 178 -12.71 -10.95 0.84
N LYS A 179 -13.01 -9.81 0.24
CA LYS A 179 -14.29 -9.49 -0.40
C LYS A 179 -14.17 -9.32 -1.90
N ILE A 180 -13.11 -8.69 -2.36
CA ILE A 180 -12.83 -8.48 -3.78
C ILE A 180 -11.37 -8.88 -4.03
N LEU A 181 -11.16 -9.65 -5.09
CA LEU A 181 -9.84 -9.97 -5.64
C LEU A 181 -9.79 -9.49 -7.08
N LYS A 182 -8.71 -8.81 -7.45
CA LYS A 182 -8.48 -8.32 -8.80
C LYS A 182 -7.03 -8.59 -9.21
N PHE A 183 -6.83 -9.31 -10.30
CA PHE A 183 -5.49 -9.56 -10.83
C PHE A 183 -5.03 -8.40 -11.71
N VAL A 184 -3.73 -8.17 -11.75
CA VAL A 184 -3.11 -7.18 -12.64
C VAL A 184 -2.24 -7.90 -13.64
N TYR A 185 -2.53 -7.73 -14.93
CA TYR A 185 -1.78 -8.32 -16.04
C TYR A 185 -1.06 -7.23 -16.83
N ASP A 186 0.16 -7.54 -17.21
CA ASP A 186 0.93 -6.78 -18.18
C ASP A 186 0.77 -7.47 -19.54
N THR A 187 0.39 -6.74 -20.59
CA THR A 187 0.20 -7.31 -21.95
C THR A 187 1.43 -8.05 -22.49
N LYS A 188 2.63 -7.72 -21.98
CA LYS A 188 3.89 -8.39 -22.35
C LYS A 188 4.14 -9.70 -21.57
N LYS A 189 3.30 -10.04 -20.59
CA LYS A 189 3.48 -11.21 -19.72
C LYS A 189 2.30 -12.17 -19.84
N LYS A 190 2.59 -13.47 -19.72
CA LYS A 190 1.55 -14.52 -19.78
C LYS A 190 0.81 -14.68 -18.44
N THR A 191 1.38 -14.21 -17.35
CA THR A 191 0.86 -14.42 -15.99
C THR A 191 0.72 -13.09 -15.26
N SER A 192 -0.22 -13.02 -14.33
CA SER A 192 -0.30 -11.90 -13.39
C SER A 192 0.91 -11.89 -12.44
N ASN A 193 1.48 -10.70 -12.21
CA ASN A 193 2.57 -10.56 -11.25
C ASN A 193 2.07 -10.16 -9.86
N VAL A 194 1.01 -9.35 -9.80
CA VAL A 194 0.43 -8.83 -8.57
C VAL A 194 -1.08 -8.94 -8.59
N PHE A 195 -1.65 -8.96 -7.41
CA PHE A 195 -3.09 -8.88 -7.21
C PHE A 195 -3.43 -7.80 -6.21
N LEU A 196 -4.65 -7.31 -6.30
CA LEU A 196 -5.28 -6.40 -5.36
C LEU A 196 -6.33 -7.17 -4.57
N VAL A 197 -6.40 -6.95 -3.27
CA VAL A 197 -7.47 -7.48 -2.44
C VAL A 197 -8.09 -6.37 -1.60
N LYS A 198 -9.42 -6.28 -1.63
CA LYS A 198 -10.22 -5.54 -0.67
C LYS A 198 -10.73 -6.56 0.35
N ALA A 199 -10.39 -6.39 1.61
CA ALA A 199 -10.80 -7.27 2.68
C ALA A 199 -11.42 -6.48 3.83
N VAL A 200 -12.32 -7.10 4.60
CA VAL A 200 -13.05 -6.42 5.69
C VAL A 200 -12.93 -7.23 6.97
N LYS A 201 -12.53 -6.58 8.05
CA LYS A 201 -12.36 -7.23 9.35
C LYS A 201 -13.71 -7.67 9.92
N ASN A 202 -13.76 -8.91 10.41
CA ASN A 202 -14.94 -9.55 11.02
C ASN A 202 -16.20 -9.61 10.11
N ALA A 203 -16.03 -9.51 8.78
CA ALA A 203 -17.14 -9.63 7.83
C ALA A 203 -17.56 -11.10 7.63
N LYS A 204 -18.73 -11.31 7.01
CA LYS A 204 -19.13 -12.62 6.51
C LYS A 204 -18.27 -13.04 5.32
N LYS A 205 -18.05 -14.33 5.13
CA LYS A 205 -17.35 -14.88 3.95
C LYS A 205 -18.10 -14.53 2.65
N GLY A 206 -17.37 -14.55 1.54
CA GLY A 206 -17.90 -14.27 0.21
C GLY A 206 -16.92 -13.41 -0.58
N LEU A 207 -16.06 -14.08 -1.36
CA LEU A 207 -15.06 -13.47 -2.24
C LEU A 207 -15.59 -13.38 -3.65
N VAL A 208 -15.47 -12.20 -4.26
CA VAL A 208 -15.72 -11.95 -5.67
C VAL A 208 -14.39 -11.73 -6.38
N VAL A 209 -14.15 -12.43 -7.48
CA VAL A 209 -13.03 -12.17 -8.37
C VAL A 209 -13.53 -11.28 -9.50
N GLU A 210 -13.07 -10.05 -9.53
CA GLU A 210 -13.45 -9.08 -10.55
C GLU A 210 -12.62 -9.21 -11.84
N LYS A 211 -13.07 -8.54 -12.90
CA LYS A 211 -12.30 -8.46 -14.15
C LYS A 211 -10.89 -7.92 -13.85
N PRO A 212 -9.86 -8.51 -14.48
CA PRO A 212 -8.49 -8.09 -14.25
C PRO A 212 -8.23 -6.66 -14.76
N ILE A 213 -7.23 -6.02 -14.18
CA ILE A 213 -6.64 -4.80 -14.73
C ILE A 213 -5.60 -5.21 -15.77
N ILE A 214 -5.72 -4.66 -16.97
CA ILE A 214 -4.77 -4.89 -18.06
C ILE A 214 -3.93 -3.63 -18.23
N ILE A 215 -2.62 -3.78 -18.06
CA ILE A 215 -1.66 -2.69 -18.26
C ILE A 215 -1.11 -2.81 -19.66
N GLU A 216 -1.48 -1.85 -20.50
CA GLU A 216 -0.93 -1.72 -21.85
C GLU A 216 0.39 -0.93 -21.78
N ARG A 217 1.50 -1.62 -22.02
CA ARG A 217 2.78 -0.95 -22.23
C ARG A 217 2.93 -0.64 -23.71
N ASN A 218 2.72 0.60 -24.08
CA ASN A 218 3.04 1.05 -25.42
C ASN A 218 4.48 0.64 -25.77
N VAL A 219 4.61 -0.09 -26.85
CA VAL A 219 5.93 -0.38 -27.45
C VAL A 219 6.42 0.94 -28.02
N LYS A 220 7.44 1.53 -27.37
CA LYS A 220 8.23 2.59 -28.00
C LYS A 220 9.17 1.98 -29.00
#